data_1832eec84602bf5fe9114be4a21cc3e3
#
_entry.id   1832eec84602bf5fe9114be4a21cc3e3
#
_cell.length_a   1.000
_cell.length_b   1.000
_cell.length_c   1.000
_cell.angle_alpha   90.00
_cell.angle_beta   90.00
_cell.angle_gamma   90.00
#
_symmetry.space_group_name_H-M   'P 1'
#
loop_
_entity.id
_entity.type
_entity.pdbx_description
1 polymer ?
#
loop_
_entity_poly.entity_id
_entity_poly.type
_entity_poly.pdbx_seq_one_letter_code
_entity_poly.pdbx_strand_id
1 'polypeptide(L)'
;MELKDKNVILTGGSLGIGKETARLLVQKGANVLITGRSKDRLIVASRYSGADIIEFDMSDIDNLSTYSKQSVEHFEDPRIDVLINNAGTGVSKKIEDLTYEDFLKVYNVNVFGLALFTKDIVPFMKRQEFGSIINIGSTASLKGYNNGSIYSSSKFALRSMTQCWQSELRKYNIRVSQVNPSEVPTAFGNLDRKE
;
A
#
# COMPACT_ATOMS: atom_id res chain seq x y z
N MET A 1 1.29 -20.17 2.21
CA MET A 1 0.06 -19.75 2.92
C MET A 1 -1.09 -19.97 1.95
N GLU A 2 -2.10 -20.69 2.35
CA GLU A 2 -3.36 -20.76 1.63
C GLU A 2 -4.10 -19.43 1.78
N LEU A 3 -4.71 -18.95 0.69
CA LEU A 3 -5.36 -17.62 0.66
C LEU A 3 -6.87 -17.68 0.87
N LYS A 4 -7.45 -18.87 0.80
CA LYS A 4 -8.88 -19.05 1.03
C LYS A 4 -9.29 -18.53 2.42
N ASP A 5 -10.36 -17.74 2.46
CA ASP A 5 -10.94 -17.14 3.67
C ASP A 5 -9.97 -16.23 4.46
N LYS A 6 -8.90 -15.71 3.79
CA LYS A 6 -7.96 -14.75 4.38
C LYS A 6 -8.43 -13.32 4.18
N ASN A 7 -8.43 -12.53 5.26
CA ASN A 7 -8.75 -11.11 5.22
C ASN A 7 -7.53 -10.30 4.79
N VAL A 8 -7.66 -9.63 3.66
CA VAL A 8 -6.59 -8.86 3.02
C VAL A 8 -6.99 -7.40 2.86
N ILE A 9 -6.21 -6.49 3.43
CA ILE A 9 -6.30 -5.06 3.15
C ILE A 9 -5.22 -4.72 2.12
N LEU A 10 -5.63 -4.10 0.99
CA LEU A 10 -4.73 -3.68 -0.07
C LEU A 10 -4.94 -2.19 -0.36
N THR A 11 -3.93 -1.38 -0.04
CA THR A 11 -4.00 0.06 -0.30
C THR A 11 -3.64 0.38 -1.75
N GLY A 12 -4.33 1.37 -2.36
CA GLY A 12 -4.10 1.74 -3.75
C GLY A 12 -4.54 0.67 -4.74
N GLY A 13 -5.66 -0.01 -4.47
CA GLY A 13 -6.20 -1.10 -5.27
C GLY A 13 -7.00 -0.68 -6.50
N SER A 14 -7.12 0.61 -6.79
CA SER A 14 -7.99 1.11 -7.86
C SER A 14 -7.42 1.01 -9.28
N LEU A 15 -6.09 0.89 -9.42
CA LEU A 15 -5.38 0.85 -10.72
C LEU A 15 -4.14 -0.04 -10.64
N GLY A 16 -3.60 -0.40 -11.81
CA GLY A 16 -2.29 -1.02 -12.00
C GLY A 16 -2.05 -2.27 -11.18
N ILE A 17 -0.89 -2.35 -10.54
CA ILE A 17 -0.47 -3.50 -9.73
C ILE A 17 -1.50 -3.85 -8.66
N GLY A 18 -2.05 -2.84 -7.97
CA GLY A 18 -3.02 -3.07 -6.90
C GLY A 18 -4.33 -3.70 -7.42
N LYS A 19 -4.89 -3.18 -8.51
CA LYS A 19 -6.12 -3.70 -9.12
C LYS A 19 -5.96 -5.17 -9.54
N GLU A 20 -4.85 -5.49 -10.20
CA GLU A 20 -4.58 -6.85 -10.67
C GLU A 20 -4.27 -7.80 -9.50
N THR A 21 -3.55 -7.33 -8.49
CA THR A 21 -3.30 -8.10 -7.26
C THR A 21 -4.61 -8.43 -6.54
N ALA A 22 -5.54 -7.47 -6.42
CA ALA A 22 -6.85 -7.70 -5.83
C ALA A 22 -7.63 -8.80 -6.57
N ARG A 23 -7.67 -8.74 -7.91
CA ARG A 23 -8.32 -9.77 -8.73
C ARG A 23 -7.76 -11.16 -8.47
N LEU A 24 -6.44 -11.29 -8.46
CA LEU A 24 -5.78 -12.57 -8.23
C LEU A 24 -6.02 -13.12 -6.81
N LEU A 25 -6.07 -12.26 -5.81
CA LEU A 25 -6.36 -12.63 -4.43
C LEU A 25 -7.81 -13.12 -4.27
N VAL A 26 -8.78 -12.39 -4.82
CA VAL A 26 -10.19 -12.81 -4.81
C VAL A 26 -10.38 -14.14 -5.54
N GLN A 27 -9.74 -14.34 -6.71
CA GLN A 27 -9.76 -15.62 -7.43
C GLN A 27 -9.20 -16.81 -6.61
N LYS A 28 -8.32 -16.52 -5.65
CA LYS A 28 -7.79 -17.52 -4.72
C LYS A 28 -8.62 -17.67 -3.44
N GLY A 29 -9.80 -17.05 -3.39
CA GLY A 29 -10.76 -17.18 -2.29
C GLY A 29 -10.46 -16.29 -1.09
N ALA A 30 -9.64 -15.24 -1.21
CA ALA A 30 -9.43 -14.28 -0.15
C ALA A 30 -10.58 -13.26 -0.07
N ASN A 31 -10.88 -12.79 1.14
CA ASN A 31 -11.73 -11.63 1.39
C ASN A 31 -10.86 -10.38 1.22
N VAL A 32 -11.07 -9.61 0.17
CA VAL A 32 -10.16 -8.51 -0.19
C VAL A 32 -10.86 -7.18 -0.08
N LEU A 33 -10.31 -6.29 0.74
CA LEU A 33 -10.67 -4.89 0.81
C LEU A 33 -9.62 -4.05 0.09
N ILE A 34 -10.01 -3.32 -0.95
CA ILE A 34 -9.15 -2.35 -1.62
C ILE A 34 -9.49 -0.93 -1.23
N THR A 35 -8.47 -0.09 -1.15
CA THR A 35 -8.65 1.33 -0.82
C THR A 35 -8.03 2.24 -1.88
N GLY A 36 -8.51 3.48 -1.93
CA GLY A 36 -8.02 4.51 -2.84
C GLY A 36 -8.81 5.80 -2.71
N ARG A 37 -8.30 6.87 -3.31
CA ARG A 37 -8.85 8.24 -3.19
C ARG A 37 -9.94 8.61 -4.21
N SER A 38 -10.26 7.73 -5.14
CA SER A 38 -11.26 7.97 -6.18
C SER A 38 -12.31 6.88 -6.14
N LYS A 39 -13.51 7.24 -5.70
CA LYS A 39 -14.64 6.33 -5.59
C LYS A 39 -14.99 5.68 -6.94
N ASP A 40 -15.02 6.46 -8.01
CA ASP A 40 -15.37 5.94 -9.34
C ASP A 40 -14.40 4.86 -9.81
N ARG A 41 -13.07 5.09 -9.62
CA ARG A 41 -12.04 4.10 -9.96
C ARG A 41 -12.13 2.87 -9.08
N LEU A 42 -12.44 3.04 -7.79
CA LEU A 42 -12.64 1.91 -6.88
C LEU A 42 -13.83 1.06 -7.30
N ILE A 43 -14.96 1.68 -7.70
CA ILE A 43 -16.15 0.97 -8.20
C ILE A 43 -15.79 0.14 -9.44
N VAL A 44 -15.03 0.71 -10.39
CA VAL A 44 -14.58 -0.01 -11.59
C VAL A 44 -13.65 -1.17 -11.20
N ALA A 45 -12.70 -0.93 -10.28
CA ALA A 45 -11.79 -1.97 -9.81
C ALA A 45 -12.50 -3.09 -9.04
N SER A 46 -13.50 -2.75 -8.23
CA SER A 46 -14.34 -3.71 -7.52
C SER A 46 -15.10 -4.63 -8.48
N ARG A 47 -15.76 -4.06 -9.48
CA ARG A 47 -16.47 -4.84 -10.52
C ARG A 47 -15.54 -5.78 -11.30
N TYR A 48 -14.30 -5.35 -11.51
CA TYR A 48 -13.30 -6.14 -12.21
C TYR A 48 -12.69 -7.26 -11.34
N SER A 49 -12.44 -6.98 -10.07
CA SER A 49 -11.72 -7.88 -9.17
C SER A 49 -12.63 -8.73 -8.27
N GLY A 50 -13.84 -8.25 -7.97
CA GLY A 50 -14.70 -8.80 -6.92
C GLY A 50 -14.34 -8.35 -5.51
N ALA A 51 -13.39 -7.42 -5.34
CA ALA A 51 -12.98 -6.91 -4.04
C ALA A 51 -13.93 -5.85 -3.50
N ASP A 52 -14.07 -5.77 -2.19
CA ASP A 52 -14.76 -4.69 -1.50
C ASP A 52 -13.94 -3.40 -1.51
N ILE A 53 -14.59 -2.26 -1.23
CA ILE A 53 -13.97 -0.95 -1.34
C ILE A 53 -14.21 -0.08 -0.11
N ILE A 54 -13.18 0.67 0.28
CA ILE A 54 -13.30 1.86 1.15
C ILE A 54 -12.55 3.00 0.48
N GLU A 55 -13.24 4.15 0.32
CA GLU A 55 -12.63 5.36 -0.22
C GLU A 55 -11.90 6.13 0.88
N PHE A 56 -10.61 6.31 0.74
CA PHE A 56 -9.84 7.32 1.48
C PHE A 56 -8.52 7.67 0.79
N ASP A 57 -7.99 8.84 1.13
CA ASP A 57 -6.67 9.28 0.66
C ASP A 57 -5.60 8.95 1.71
N MET A 58 -4.58 8.19 1.30
CA MET A 58 -3.45 7.84 2.17
C MET A 58 -2.65 9.09 2.63
N SER A 59 -2.77 10.22 1.94
CA SER A 59 -2.14 11.48 2.34
C SER A 59 -2.93 12.28 3.38
N ASP A 60 -4.16 11.87 3.69
CA ASP A 60 -5.00 12.47 4.74
C ASP A 60 -4.58 11.94 6.11
N ILE A 61 -3.45 12.45 6.58
CA ILE A 61 -2.76 11.96 7.78
C ILE A 61 -3.62 12.07 9.03
N ASP A 62 -4.41 13.14 9.14
CA ASP A 62 -5.22 13.43 10.32
C ASP A 62 -6.36 12.43 10.52
N ASN A 63 -6.89 11.87 9.43
CA ASN A 63 -8.02 10.93 9.44
C ASN A 63 -7.59 9.45 9.30
N LEU A 64 -6.29 9.16 9.15
CA LEU A 64 -5.81 7.78 8.92
C LEU A 64 -6.25 6.79 9.99
N SER A 65 -6.27 7.19 11.26
CA SER A 65 -6.71 6.31 12.34
C SER A 65 -8.18 5.90 12.20
N THR A 66 -9.04 6.82 11.73
CA THR A 66 -10.44 6.50 11.42
C THR A 66 -10.54 5.51 10.27
N TYR A 67 -9.78 5.73 9.18
CA TYR A 67 -9.77 4.83 8.02
C TYR A 67 -9.19 3.45 8.35
N SER A 68 -8.16 3.39 9.19
CA SER A 68 -7.58 2.13 9.67
C SER A 68 -8.62 1.31 10.44
N LYS A 69 -9.35 1.96 11.36
CA LYS A 69 -10.43 1.33 12.12
C LYS A 69 -11.55 0.82 11.22
N GLN A 70 -12.05 1.66 10.30
CA GLN A 70 -13.08 1.26 9.33
C GLN A 70 -12.62 0.07 8.47
N SER A 71 -11.34 0.04 8.08
CA SER A 71 -10.80 -1.04 7.27
C SER A 71 -10.76 -2.38 8.01
N VAL A 72 -10.54 -2.38 9.32
CA VAL A 72 -10.57 -3.59 10.15
C VAL A 72 -12.01 -4.03 10.43
N GLU A 73 -12.88 -3.08 10.78
CA GLU A 73 -14.30 -3.30 11.10
C GLU A 73 -15.12 -3.72 9.86
N HIS A 74 -14.57 -3.58 8.66
CA HIS A 74 -15.17 -4.04 7.42
C HIS A 74 -15.38 -5.57 7.40
N PHE A 75 -14.46 -6.32 7.98
CA PHE A 75 -14.55 -7.78 8.02
C PHE A 75 -15.40 -8.23 9.21
N GLU A 76 -16.26 -9.24 9.00
CA GLU A 76 -17.08 -9.85 10.07
C GLU A 76 -16.20 -10.39 11.22
N ASP A 77 -15.09 -11.04 10.86
CA ASP A 77 -14.00 -11.35 11.78
C ASP A 77 -12.91 -10.24 11.65
N PRO A 78 -12.68 -9.44 12.70
CA PRO A 78 -11.72 -8.32 12.64
C PRO A 78 -10.24 -8.77 12.57
N ARG A 79 -10.00 -10.02 12.20
CA ARG A 79 -8.67 -10.57 11.93
C ARG A 79 -8.14 -10.03 10.60
N ILE A 80 -6.92 -9.55 10.59
CA ILE A 80 -6.21 -9.13 9.39
C ILE A 80 -5.05 -10.08 9.10
N ASP A 81 -5.20 -10.92 8.09
CA ASP A 81 -4.18 -11.90 7.71
C ASP A 81 -3.05 -11.26 6.89
N VAL A 82 -3.41 -10.33 5.99
CA VAL A 82 -2.43 -9.67 5.10
C VAL A 82 -2.73 -8.18 4.97
N LEU A 83 -1.71 -7.36 5.14
CA LEU A 83 -1.70 -5.95 4.75
C LEU A 83 -0.76 -5.77 3.56
N ILE A 84 -1.28 -5.26 2.44
CA ILE A 84 -0.47 -4.91 1.26
C ILE A 84 -0.42 -3.39 1.12
N ASN A 85 0.71 -2.82 1.47
CA ASN A 85 1.00 -1.40 1.31
C ASN A 85 1.44 -1.15 -0.14
N ASN A 86 0.46 -0.92 -1.01
CA ASN A 86 0.69 -0.69 -2.44
C ASN A 86 0.42 0.77 -2.86
N ALA A 87 -0.38 1.53 -2.12
CA ALA A 87 -0.60 2.93 -2.41
C ALA A 87 0.73 3.69 -2.57
N GLY A 88 0.84 4.47 -3.62
CA GLY A 88 2.04 5.24 -3.88
C GLY A 88 1.83 6.30 -4.97
N THR A 89 2.68 7.30 -4.94
CA THR A 89 2.75 8.36 -5.95
C THR A 89 4.20 8.73 -6.20
N GLY A 90 4.47 9.46 -7.28
CA GLY A 90 5.80 9.91 -7.62
C GLY A 90 5.82 11.31 -8.21
N VAL A 91 6.96 11.97 -8.09
CA VAL A 91 7.32 13.23 -8.74
C VAL A 91 8.70 13.05 -9.34
N SER A 92 8.86 13.45 -10.59
CA SER A 92 10.13 13.48 -11.30
C SER A 92 10.46 14.92 -11.67
N LYS A 93 11.53 15.46 -11.08
CA LYS A 93 12.00 16.84 -11.29
C LYS A 93 13.51 16.92 -11.15
N LYS A 94 14.12 17.89 -11.82
CA LYS A 94 15.52 18.26 -11.60
C LYS A 94 15.73 18.78 -10.18
N ILE A 95 16.95 18.68 -9.68
CA ILE A 95 17.28 19.09 -8.32
C ILE A 95 17.01 20.57 -8.07
N GLU A 96 17.27 21.42 -9.06
CA GLU A 96 17.04 22.86 -8.98
C GLU A 96 15.55 23.27 -8.98
N ASP A 97 14.65 22.38 -9.41
CA ASP A 97 13.22 22.64 -9.52
C ASP A 97 12.40 22.01 -8.36
N LEU A 98 13.08 21.38 -7.39
CA LEU A 98 12.42 20.70 -6.26
C LEU A 98 11.79 21.73 -5.30
N THR A 99 10.55 21.43 -4.87
CA THR A 99 9.85 22.23 -3.86
C THR A 99 9.49 21.39 -2.64
N TYR A 100 9.20 22.06 -1.53
CA TYR A 100 8.72 21.39 -0.31
C TYR A 100 7.40 20.65 -0.54
N GLU A 101 6.50 21.25 -1.34
CA GLU A 101 5.20 20.70 -1.69
C GLU A 101 5.34 19.38 -2.48
N ASP A 102 6.35 19.28 -3.35
CA ASP A 102 6.66 18.04 -4.08
C ASP A 102 7.06 16.92 -3.11
N PHE A 103 7.86 17.24 -2.07
CA PHE A 103 8.20 16.29 -1.01
C PHE A 103 6.95 15.88 -0.24
N LEU A 104 6.14 16.83 0.23
CA LEU A 104 4.91 16.52 0.97
C LEU A 104 3.97 15.63 0.16
N LYS A 105 3.76 15.94 -1.12
CA LYS A 105 2.92 15.13 -2.02
C LYS A 105 3.33 13.66 -2.07
N VAL A 106 4.62 13.38 -2.07
CA VAL A 106 5.13 12.01 -2.18
C VAL A 106 5.27 11.37 -0.79
N TYR A 107 5.82 12.08 0.17
CA TYR A 107 6.09 11.52 1.49
C TYR A 107 4.83 11.28 2.31
N ASN A 108 3.80 12.13 2.18
CA ASN A 108 2.52 11.90 2.86
C ASN A 108 1.87 10.57 2.45
N VAL A 109 2.02 10.15 1.18
CA VAL A 109 1.50 8.87 0.72
C VAL A 109 2.47 7.71 0.99
N ASN A 110 3.73 7.85 0.48
CA ASN A 110 4.66 6.72 0.39
C ASN A 110 5.36 6.40 1.72
N VAL A 111 5.40 7.35 2.66
CA VAL A 111 6.15 7.24 3.91
C VAL A 111 5.22 7.41 5.10
N PHE A 112 4.67 8.60 5.32
CA PHE A 112 3.92 8.90 6.54
C PHE A 112 2.60 8.15 6.59
N GLY A 113 1.78 8.26 5.55
CA GLY A 113 0.49 7.58 5.48
C GLY A 113 0.62 6.07 5.57
N LEU A 114 1.54 5.50 4.78
CA LEU A 114 1.84 4.07 4.82
C LEU A 114 2.28 3.63 6.23
N ALA A 115 3.18 4.37 6.87
CA ALA A 115 3.70 4.01 8.19
C ALA A 115 2.63 4.11 9.28
N LEU A 116 1.84 5.19 9.28
CA LEU A 116 0.79 5.42 10.27
C LEU A 116 -0.38 4.44 10.10
N PHE A 117 -0.78 4.16 8.86
CA PHE A 117 -1.79 3.13 8.59
C PHE A 117 -1.32 1.75 9.06
N THR A 118 -0.07 1.38 8.76
CA THR A 118 0.53 0.12 9.23
C THR A 118 0.59 0.07 10.76
N LYS A 119 0.98 1.17 11.41
CA LYS A 119 1.01 1.30 12.88
C LYS A 119 -0.34 0.94 13.50
N ASP A 120 -1.44 1.38 12.90
CA ASP A 120 -2.78 1.15 13.43
C ASP A 120 -3.28 -0.29 13.17
N ILE A 121 -2.82 -0.96 12.10
CA ILE A 121 -3.15 -2.37 11.81
C ILE A 121 -2.33 -3.36 12.65
N VAL A 122 -1.08 -3.05 12.95
CA VAL A 122 -0.15 -3.95 13.68
C VAL A 122 -0.71 -4.47 15.02
N PRO A 123 -1.39 -3.68 15.87
CA PRO A 123 -1.98 -4.19 17.11
C PRO A 123 -2.96 -5.35 16.91
N PHE A 124 -3.71 -5.37 15.82
CA PHE A 124 -4.62 -6.48 15.49
C PHE A 124 -3.82 -7.74 15.15
N MET A 125 -2.80 -7.62 14.29
CA MET A 125 -1.92 -8.74 13.96
C MET A 125 -1.14 -9.26 15.19
N LYS A 126 -0.73 -8.38 16.10
CA LYS A 126 -0.06 -8.80 17.34
C LYS A 126 -0.98 -9.60 18.27
N ARG A 127 -2.26 -9.20 18.42
CA ARG A 127 -3.23 -9.94 19.26
C ARG A 127 -3.55 -11.32 18.73
N GLN A 128 -3.53 -11.51 17.41
CA GLN A 128 -3.76 -12.82 16.77
C GLN A 128 -2.48 -13.66 16.63
N GLU A 129 -1.31 -13.11 17.00
CA GLU A 129 0.02 -13.72 16.87
C GLU A 129 0.32 -14.25 15.45
N PHE A 130 -0.19 -13.58 14.46
CA PHE A 130 -0.05 -13.94 13.06
C PHE A 130 -0.31 -12.72 12.18
N GLY A 131 0.42 -12.62 11.06
CA GLY A 131 0.17 -11.61 10.05
C GLY A 131 1.23 -11.59 8.96
N SER A 132 0.90 -10.96 7.85
CA SER A 132 1.85 -10.70 6.78
C SER A 132 1.70 -9.27 6.28
N ILE A 133 2.79 -8.49 6.31
CA ILE A 133 2.85 -7.15 5.76
C ILE A 133 3.71 -7.19 4.51
N ILE A 134 3.16 -6.76 3.38
CA ILE A 134 3.84 -6.72 2.09
C ILE A 134 3.91 -5.26 1.63
N ASN A 135 5.12 -4.72 1.58
CA ASN A 135 5.37 -3.37 1.12
C ASN A 135 5.74 -3.37 -0.36
N ILE A 136 5.03 -2.59 -1.18
CA ILE A 136 5.36 -2.44 -2.60
C ILE A 136 6.36 -1.29 -2.75
N GLY A 137 7.62 -1.69 -2.84
CA GLY A 137 8.75 -0.82 -3.11
C GLY A 137 8.89 -0.46 -4.58
N SER A 138 10.10 -0.46 -5.06
CA SER A 138 10.49 -0.25 -6.46
C SER A 138 11.97 -0.63 -6.61
N THR A 139 12.45 -0.82 -7.84
CA THR A 139 13.90 -0.77 -8.12
C THR A 139 14.52 0.55 -7.63
N ALA A 140 13.73 1.62 -7.55
CA ALA A 140 14.09 2.89 -6.92
C ALA A 140 14.34 2.80 -5.40
N SER A 141 14.00 1.70 -4.74
CA SER A 141 14.40 1.40 -3.35
C SER A 141 15.85 0.90 -3.23
N LEU A 142 16.48 0.59 -4.35
CA LEU A 142 17.81 -0.02 -4.42
C LEU A 142 18.84 0.90 -5.05
N LYS A 143 18.40 1.75 -5.98
CA LYS A 143 19.26 2.66 -6.73
C LYS A 143 18.49 3.93 -7.11
N GLY A 144 19.10 5.10 -6.88
CA GLY A 144 18.61 6.39 -7.38
C GLY A 144 18.73 6.50 -8.90
N TYR A 145 17.95 7.39 -9.50
CA TYR A 145 17.98 7.67 -10.94
C TYR A 145 17.80 9.18 -11.21
N ASN A 146 18.07 9.60 -12.41
CA ASN A 146 17.99 11.00 -12.81
C ASN A 146 16.58 11.57 -12.60
N ASN A 147 16.45 12.74 -12.00
CA ASN A 147 15.20 13.42 -11.63
C ASN A 147 14.32 12.63 -10.61
N GLY A 148 14.85 11.57 -10.01
CA GLY A 148 14.12 10.69 -9.10
C GLY A 148 14.29 10.97 -7.61
N SER A 149 14.88 12.11 -7.23
CA SER A 149 15.30 12.39 -5.84
C SER A 149 14.20 12.15 -4.81
N ILE A 150 12.99 12.66 -5.04
CA ILE A 150 11.88 12.55 -4.09
C ILE A 150 11.31 11.14 -4.07
N TYR A 151 11.01 10.58 -5.23
CA TYR A 151 10.43 9.25 -5.31
C TYR A 151 11.40 8.18 -4.79
N SER A 152 12.64 8.21 -5.26
CA SER A 152 13.65 7.25 -4.85
C SER A 152 13.91 7.31 -3.35
N SER A 153 14.11 8.51 -2.78
CA SER A 153 14.31 8.65 -1.33
C SER A 153 13.12 8.12 -0.52
N SER A 154 11.88 8.34 -0.96
CA SER A 154 10.69 7.77 -0.30
C SER A 154 10.68 6.24 -0.33
N LYS A 155 11.15 5.63 -1.43
CA LYS A 155 11.23 4.17 -1.57
C LYS A 155 12.42 3.57 -0.81
N PHE A 156 13.53 4.30 -0.64
CA PHE A 156 14.60 3.95 0.30
C PHE A 156 14.12 4.01 1.76
N ALA A 157 13.34 5.04 2.13
CA ALA A 157 12.73 5.13 3.46
C ALA A 157 11.83 3.90 3.73
N LEU A 158 11.00 3.49 2.77
CA LEU A 158 10.17 2.29 2.89
C LEU A 158 11.01 1.02 3.08
N ARG A 159 12.13 0.91 2.37
CA ARG A 159 13.06 -0.23 2.54
C ARG A 159 13.63 -0.28 3.96
N SER A 160 14.06 0.87 4.49
CA SER A 160 14.56 0.97 5.86
C SER A 160 13.49 0.57 6.87
N MET A 161 12.27 1.13 6.76
CA MET A 161 11.14 0.77 7.63
C MET A 161 10.81 -0.71 7.54
N THR A 162 10.84 -1.31 6.35
CA THR A 162 10.60 -2.76 6.17
C THR A 162 11.58 -3.59 6.99
N GLN A 163 12.87 -3.26 6.97
CA GLN A 163 13.90 -3.97 7.73
C GLN A 163 13.71 -3.80 9.25
N CYS A 164 13.38 -2.60 9.72
CA CYS A 164 13.07 -2.35 11.12
C CYS A 164 11.86 -3.20 11.57
N TRP A 165 10.77 -3.17 10.81
CA TRP A 165 9.56 -3.92 11.14
C TRP A 165 9.75 -5.44 11.07
N GLN A 166 10.61 -5.96 10.19
CA GLN A 166 11.03 -7.36 10.19
C GLN A 166 11.61 -7.77 11.54
N SER A 167 12.50 -6.95 12.10
CA SER A 167 13.13 -7.20 13.40
C SER A 167 12.11 -7.09 14.55
N GLU A 168 11.30 -6.03 14.55
CA GLU A 168 10.37 -5.73 15.64
C GLU A 168 9.20 -6.73 15.73
N LEU A 169 8.69 -7.20 14.58
CA LEU A 169 7.44 -7.95 14.52
C LEU A 169 7.63 -9.47 14.47
N ARG A 170 8.84 -9.93 14.22
CA ARG A 170 9.17 -11.37 14.14
C ARG A 170 8.75 -12.17 15.38
N LYS A 171 8.91 -11.60 16.57
CA LYS A 171 8.53 -12.23 17.84
C LYS A 171 7.01 -12.46 18.00
N TYR A 172 6.19 -11.78 17.19
CA TYR A 172 4.74 -11.95 17.15
C TYR A 172 4.28 -12.80 15.97
N ASN A 173 5.21 -13.56 15.35
CA ASN A 173 4.92 -14.37 14.16
C ASN A 173 4.34 -13.56 12.99
N ILE A 174 4.68 -12.26 12.90
CA ILE A 174 4.28 -11.38 11.79
C ILE A 174 5.44 -11.29 10.81
N ARG A 175 5.18 -11.68 9.56
CA ARG A 175 6.14 -11.56 8.48
C ARG A 175 6.02 -10.18 7.83
N VAL A 176 7.16 -9.52 7.63
CA VAL A 176 7.23 -8.30 6.83
C VAL A 176 8.13 -8.54 5.62
N SER A 177 7.69 -8.11 4.45
CA SER A 177 8.45 -8.29 3.21
C SER A 177 8.28 -7.08 2.30
N GLN A 178 9.21 -6.91 1.36
CA GLN A 178 9.15 -5.89 0.33
C GLN A 178 9.31 -6.51 -1.04
N VAL A 179 8.43 -6.14 -1.96
CA VAL A 179 8.55 -6.44 -3.38
C VAL A 179 9.02 -5.18 -4.10
N ASN A 180 10.03 -5.28 -4.95
CA ASN A 180 10.59 -4.16 -5.68
C ASN A 180 10.34 -4.32 -7.20
N PRO A 181 9.15 -3.92 -7.69
CA PRO A 181 8.88 -3.94 -9.12
C PRO A 181 9.84 -3.03 -9.88
N SER A 182 10.18 -3.41 -11.11
CA SER A 182 10.81 -2.55 -12.08
C SER A 182 9.73 -1.81 -12.89
N GLU A 183 9.95 -1.57 -14.16
CA GLU A 183 8.96 -0.99 -15.05
C GLU A 183 7.82 -1.97 -15.29
N VAL A 184 6.63 -1.62 -14.80
CA VAL A 184 5.39 -2.34 -15.06
C VAL A 184 4.48 -1.43 -15.88
N PRO A 185 3.94 -1.87 -17.02
CA PRO A 185 3.09 -1.05 -17.88
C PRO A 185 1.74 -0.78 -17.20
N THR A 186 1.69 0.28 -16.37
CA THR A 186 0.53 0.74 -15.63
C THR A 186 0.31 2.23 -15.81
N ALA A 187 -0.79 2.77 -15.31
CA ALA A 187 -1.06 4.21 -15.29
C ALA A 187 -0.26 4.98 -14.20
N PHE A 188 0.70 4.34 -13.51
CA PHE A 188 1.52 5.02 -12.51
C PHE A 188 2.36 6.13 -13.16
N GLY A 189 2.17 7.37 -12.68
CA GLY A 189 2.85 8.54 -13.23
C GLY A 189 2.26 9.10 -14.53
N ASN A 190 1.36 8.37 -15.19
CA ASN A 190 0.64 8.84 -16.39
C ASN A 190 -0.77 8.25 -16.42
N LEU A 191 -1.76 9.04 -15.98
CA LEU A 191 -3.16 8.61 -15.88
C LEU A 191 -3.86 8.48 -17.24
N ASP A 192 -3.28 9.01 -18.32
CA ASP A 192 -3.83 8.91 -19.68
C ASP A 192 -3.44 7.57 -20.35
N ARG A 193 -2.51 6.82 -19.74
CA ARG A 193 -2.13 5.51 -20.24
C ARG A 193 -3.27 4.52 -20.02
N LYS A 194 -3.77 3.91 -21.09
CA LYS A 194 -4.72 2.80 -21.01
C LYS A 194 -4.00 1.56 -20.44
N GLU A 195 -4.61 0.95 -19.46
CA GLU A 195 -4.19 -0.33 -18.85
C GLU A 195 -4.79 -1.52 -19.60
#